data_b06ad79232f8e7136d84e158b45fe03f
#
_entry.id   b06ad79232f8e7136d84e158b45fe03f
#
_cell.length_a   1.000
_cell.length_b   1.000
_cell.length_c   1.000
_cell.angle_alpha   90.00
_cell.angle_beta   90.00
_cell.angle_gamma   90.00
#
_symmetry.space_group_name_H-M   'P 1'
#
loop_
_entity.id
_entity.type
_entity.pdbx_description
1 polymer ?
#
loop_
_entity_poly.entity_id
_entity_poly.type
_entity_poly.pdbx_seq_one_letter_code
_entity_poly.pdbx_strand_id
1 'polypeptide(L)' 'MKLIRKITIGKDYKNDAMHYSVGQDVYGGHKIDSIVEEKDKFSIYIKKGKEVLPWKDFNKNMAISISF' A
#
# COMPACT_ATOMS: atom_id res chain seq x y z
N MET A 1 15.58 -1.02 1.20
CA MET A 1 14.14 -1.29 1.16
C MET A 1 13.56 -1.35 2.55
N LYS A 2 12.48 -0.64 2.80
CA LYS A 2 11.82 -0.67 4.10
C LYS A 2 10.42 -1.24 3.96
N LEU A 3 10.01 -2.00 4.95
CA LEU A 3 8.67 -2.57 4.99
C LEU A 3 7.77 -1.67 5.82
N ILE A 4 6.60 -1.38 5.28
CA ILE A 4 5.64 -0.47 5.88
C ILE A 4 4.46 -1.29 6.35
N ARG A 5 3.93 -0.98 7.54
CA ARG A 5 2.77 -1.67 8.05
C ARG A 5 1.48 -1.01 7.59
N LYS A 6 1.48 0.31 7.47
CA LYS A 6 0.29 1.05 7.07
C LYS A 6 0.71 2.32 6.33
N ILE A 7 -0.01 2.67 5.28
CA ILE A 7 0.26 3.89 4.54
C ILE A 7 -1.05 4.58 4.22
N THR A 8 -1.05 5.90 4.27
CA THR A 8 -2.17 6.72 3.86
C THR A 8 -1.75 7.53 2.65
N ILE A 9 -2.48 7.39 1.56
CA ILE A 9 -2.19 8.06 0.30
C ILE A 9 -3.23 9.15 0.08
N GLY A 10 -2.76 10.36 -0.19
CA GLY A 10 -3.66 11.47 -0.48
C GLY A 10 -3.59 11.84 -1.93
N LYS A 11 -4.75 12.06 -2.53
CA LYS A 11 -4.78 12.47 -3.91
C LYS A 11 -4.85 13.97 -3.99
N ASP A 12 -5.78 14.58 -3.29
CA ASP A 12 -5.92 16.00 -3.28
C ASP A 12 -6.08 16.35 -1.91
N TYR A 13 -5.45 16.54 -1.17
CA TYR A 13 -5.51 16.86 0.13
C TYR A 13 -6.76 16.83 0.75
N LYS A 14 -7.72 16.56 0.90
CA LYS A 14 -8.85 16.71 1.70
C LYS A 14 -9.45 15.41 2.00
N ASN A 15 -10.33 14.97 1.19
CA ASN A 15 -11.20 13.89 1.58
C ASN A 15 -10.95 12.62 0.82
N ASP A 16 -9.97 12.63 -0.05
CA ASP A 16 -9.73 11.48 -0.91
C ASP A 16 -8.58 10.62 -0.45
N ALA A 17 -8.29 10.67 0.83
CA ALA A 17 -7.21 9.86 1.37
C ALA A 17 -7.61 8.39 1.39
N MET A 18 -6.71 7.53 0.95
CA MET A 18 -6.91 6.09 0.96
C MET A 18 -5.96 5.47 1.96
N HIS A 19 -6.46 4.55 2.76
CA HIS A 19 -5.68 3.91 3.80
C HIS A 19 -5.44 2.45 3.43
N TYR A 20 -4.19 2.03 3.49
CA TYR A 20 -3.80 0.66 3.18
C TYR A 20 -2.98 0.10 4.34
N SER A 21 -3.33 -1.09 4.78
CA SER A 21 -2.65 -1.75 5.90
C SER A 21 -2.33 -3.19 5.52
N VAL A 22 -1.20 -3.69 5.96
CA VAL A 22 -0.85 -5.09 5.74
C VAL A 22 -1.90 -5.96 6.42
N GLY A 23 -2.41 -6.95 5.70
CA GLY A 23 -3.46 -7.82 6.19
C GLY A 23 -4.85 -7.37 5.85
N GLN A 24 -5.01 -6.17 5.27
CA GLN A 24 -6.31 -5.63 4.91
C GLN A 24 -6.90 -6.42 3.75
N ASP A 25 -8.20 -6.72 3.84
CA ASP A 25 -8.90 -7.36 2.73
C ASP A 25 -9.09 -6.34 1.61
N VAL A 26 -8.87 -6.74 0.38
CA VAL A 26 -9.09 -5.86 -0.75
C VAL A 26 -10.19 -6.45 -1.63
N TYR A 27 -9.89 -7.12 -2.70
CA TYR A 27 -10.96 -7.66 -3.54
C TYR A 27 -10.69 -9.12 -3.86
N GLY A 28 -11.74 -9.84 -4.21
CA GLY A 28 -11.57 -11.21 -4.72
C GLY A 28 -10.91 -12.17 -3.76
N GLY A 29 -11.00 -11.93 -2.45
CA GLY A 29 -10.35 -12.80 -1.48
C GLY A 29 -8.88 -12.52 -1.28
N HIS A 30 -8.37 -11.44 -1.86
CA HIS A 30 -6.98 -11.04 -1.68
C HIS A 30 -6.82 -10.19 -0.43
N LYS A 31 -5.63 -10.24 0.15
CA LYS A 31 -5.24 -9.38 1.27
C LYS A 31 -3.95 -8.68 0.92
N ILE A 32 -3.72 -7.53 1.53
CA ILE A 32 -2.45 -6.84 1.33
C ILE A 32 -1.35 -7.65 2.00
N ASP A 33 -0.38 -8.09 1.22
CA ASP A 33 0.73 -8.87 1.71
C ASP A 33 1.83 -7.99 2.24
N SER A 34 2.18 -6.96 1.51
CA SER A 34 3.28 -6.09 1.91
C SER A 34 3.14 -4.73 1.26
N ILE A 35 3.69 -3.73 1.94
CA ILE A 35 3.81 -2.38 1.43
C ILE A 35 5.28 -2.03 1.53
N VAL A 36 5.91 -1.71 0.40
CA VAL A 36 7.35 -1.59 0.32
C VAL A 36 7.73 -0.19 -0.12
N GLU A 37 8.68 0.40 0.59
CA GLU A 37 9.24 1.68 0.18
C GLU A 37 10.40 1.41 -0.78
N GLU A 38 10.30 1.92 -1.99
CA GLU A 38 11.36 1.81 -2.97
C GLU A 38 11.98 3.19 -3.17
N LYS A 39 12.89 3.30 -4.11
CA LYS A 39 13.66 4.52 -4.26
C LYS A 39 12.79 5.73 -4.52
N ASP A 40 11.81 5.60 -5.40
CA ASP A 40 11.01 6.74 -5.82
C ASP A 40 9.50 6.49 -5.69
N LYS A 41 9.10 5.38 -5.13
CA LYS A 41 7.68 5.05 -5.04
C LYS A 41 7.41 4.12 -3.88
N PHE A 42 6.11 3.92 -3.61
CA PHE A 42 5.65 2.88 -2.69
C PHE A 42 4.90 1.84 -3.50
N SER A 43 5.16 0.58 -3.25
CA SER A 43 4.53 -0.52 -3.96
C SER A 43 3.74 -1.38 -2.99
N ILE A 44 2.53 -1.74 -3.37
CA ILE A 44 1.66 -2.58 -2.56
C ILE A 44 1.46 -3.90 -3.28
N TYR A 45 1.71 -4.99 -2.57
CA TYR A 45 1.52 -6.35 -3.07
C TYR A 45 0.36 -6.99 -2.35
N ILE A 46 -0.41 -7.80 -3.06
CA ILE A 46 -1.54 -8.52 -2.49
C ILE A 46 -1.30 -10.01 -2.66
N LYS A 47 -1.96 -10.80 -1.83
CA LYS A 47 -1.85 -12.26 -1.91
C LYS A 47 -3.19 -12.93 -1.77
N LYS A 48 -3.29 -14.10 -2.37
CA LYS A 48 -4.41 -14.99 -2.21
C LYS A 48 -3.83 -16.39 -2.13
N GLY A 49 -3.98 -17.06 -0.98
CA GLY A 49 -3.32 -18.34 -0.78
C GLY A 49 -1.82 -18.17 -0.81
N LYS A 50 -1.16 -18.83 -1.74
CA LYS A 50 0.29 -18.75 -1.86
C LYS A 50 0.74 -17.79 -2.96
N GLU A 51 -0.19 -17.17 -3.65
CA GLU A 51 0.15 -16.32 -4.78
C GLU A 51 0.24 -14.86 -4.36
N VAL A 52 1.35 -14.22 -4.66
CA VAL A 52 1.58 -12.81 -4.35
C VAL A 52 1.73 -12.05 -5.66
N LEU A 53 0.99 -10.97 -5.79
CA LEU A 53 0.94 -10.18 -7.02
C LEU A 53 1.16 -8.70 -6.73
N PRO A 54 1.80 -7.96 -7.63
CA PRO A 54 1.83 -6.51 -7.49
C PRO A 54 0.45 -5.95 -7.74
N TRP A 55 0.06 -4.94 -6.97
CA TRP A 55 -1.28 -4.39 -7.07
C TRP A 55 -1.27 -2.92 -7.41
N LYS A 56 -0.63 -2.09 -6.61
CA LYS A 56 -0.62 -0.64 -6.82
C LYS A 56 0.74 -0.05 -6.52
N ASP A 57 1.06 1.03 -7.22
CA ASP A 57 2.25 1.83 -6.95
C ASP A 57 1.82 3.26 -6.76
N PHE A 58 2.50 3.99 -5.89
CA PHE A 58 2.24 5.41 -5.67
C PHE A 58 3.55 6.16 -5.62
N ASN A 59 3.57 7.37 -6.19
CA ASN A 59 4.72 8.24 -6.04
C ASN A 59 4.87 8.64 -4.58
N LYS A 60 6.09 8.84 -4.17
CA LYS A 60 6.35 9.16 -2.75
C LYS A 60 5.68 10.44 -2.29
N ASN A 61 5.52 11.40 -3.19
CA ASN A 61 4.89 12.65 -2.79
C ASN A 61 3.39 12.52 -2.54
N MET A 62 2.80 11.38 -2.80
CA MET A 62 1.39 11.16 -2.51
C MET A 62 1.16 10.61 -1.11
N ALA A 63 2.21 10.23 -0.41
CA ALA A 63 2.05 9.65 0.92
C ALA A 63 1.83 10.76 1.95
N ILE A 64 0.76 10.62 2.74
CA ILE A 64 0.44 11.54 3.81
C ILE A 64 1.04 11.05 5.12
N SER A 65 0.93 9.78 5.41
CA SER A 65 1.51 9.21 6.62
C SER A 65 1.92 7.77 6.39
N ILE A 66 2.92 7.34 7.12
CA ILE A 66 3.50 6.01 7.00
C ILE A 66 3.77 5.48 8.41
N SER A 67 3.40 4.22 8.64
CA SER A 67 3.72 3.53 9.90
C SER A 67 4.55 2.30 9.58
N PHE A 68 5.63 2.15 10.29
CA PHE A 68 6.53 1.01 10.10
C PHE A 68 6.34 -0.08 11.15
#